data_b25b1130ee82d2d814ecf67bba4d30af
#
_entry.id   b25b1130ee82d2d814ecf67bba4d30af
#
_cell.length_a   1.000
_cell.length_b   1.000
_cell.length_c   1.000
_cell.angle_alpha   90.00
_cell.angle_beta   90.00
_cell.angle_gamma   90.00
#
_symmetry.space_group_name_H-M   'P 1'
#
loop_
_entity.id
_entity.type
_entity.pdbx_description
1 polymer ?
#
loop_
_entity_poly.entity_id
_entity_poly.type
_entity_poly.pdbx_seq_one_letter_code
_entity_poly.pdbx_strand_id
1 'polypeptide(L)'
;RALTLAVGGIAAISLAVAGILVMNVMLIAVTQRRKEIGLLKAIGATSTDIRRLFFAEAIWLSFAGAVLGFLLGQFGSLLLRLAYPQLPAWAPVWASIAGIIVALITGILASILPASKAARLDAVQALSKK
;
A
#
# COMPACT_ATOMS: atom_id res chain seq x y z
N ARG A 1 -12.73 -24.29 -13.47
CA ARG A 1 -11.30 -24.19 -13.08
C ARG A 1 -10.53 -23.18 -13.93
N ALA A 2 -10.65 -23.18 -15.28
CA ALA A 2 -9.95 -22.22 -16.14
C ALA A 2 -10.35 -20.76 -15.85
N LEU A 3 -11.64 -20.47 -15.65
CA LEU A 3 -12.13 -19.14 -15.32
C LEU A 3 -11.58 -18.64 -13.97
N THR A 4 -11.54 -19.51 -12.97
CA THR A 4 -11.00 -19.16 -11.64
C THR A 4 -9.50 -18.84 -11.71
N LEU A 5 -8.73 -19.60 -12.51
CA LEU A 5 -7.31 -19.33 -12.73
C LEU A 5 -7.09 -18.02 -13.51
N ALA A 6 -7.91 -17.76 -14.51
CA ALA A 6 -7.83 -16.51 -15.28
C ALA A 6 -8.13 -15.28 -14.40
N VAL A 7 -9.20 -15.31 -13.63
CA VAL A 7 -9.56 -14.23 -12.69
C VAL A 7 -8.49 -14.07 -11.61
N GLY A 8 -7.99 -15.17 -11.06
CA GLY A 8 -6.89 -15.16 -10.08
C GLY A 8 -5.60 -14.55 -10.65
N GLY A 9 -5.27 -14.88 -11.89
CA GLY A 9 -4.12 -14.30 -12.59
C GLY A 9 -4.25 -12.79 -12.80
N ILE A 10 -5.42 -12.31 -13.23
CA ILE A 10 -5.69 -10.88 -13.39
C ILE A 10 -5.60 -10.17 -12.04
N ALA A 11 -6.16 -10.75 -10.99
CA ALA A 11 -6.09 -10.21 -9.64
C ALA A 11 -4.64 -10.10 -9.13
N ALA A 12 -3.82 -11.11 -9.37
CA ALA A 12 -2.40 -11.11 -8.99
C ALA A 12 -1.61 -10.02 -9.72
N ILE A 13 -1.83 -9.85 -11.02
CA ILE A 13 -1.21 -8.78 -11.81
C ILE A 13 -1.65 -7.40 -11.29
N SER A 14 -2.95 -7.21 -11.05
CA SER A 14 -3.48 -5.96 -10.50
C SER A 14 -2.87 -5.62 -9.13
N LEU A 15 -2.66 -6.63 -8.28
CA LEU A 15 -2.02 -6.46 -6.99
C LEU A 15 -0.54 -6.06 -7.12
N ALA A 16 0.19 -6.68 -8.07
CA ALA A 16 1.57 -6.31 -8.35
C ALA A 16 1.70 -4.86 -8.85
N VAL A 17 0.81 -4.44 -9.74
CA VAL A 17 0.75 -3.06 -10.23
C VAL A 17 0.43 -2.09 -9.09
N ALA A 18 -0.53 -2.42 -8.22
CA ALA A 18 -0.85 -1.62 -7.05
C ALA A 18 0.35 -1.47 -6.10
N GLY A 19 1.11 -2.54 -5.86
CA GLY A 19 2.34 -2.48 -5.07
C GLY A 19 3.40 -1.57 -5.68
N ILE A 20 3.59 -1.62 -7.00
CA ILE A 20 4.51 -0.71 -7.72
C ILE A 20 4.06 0.75 -7.60
N LEU A 21 2.76 1.02 -7.70
CA LEU A 21 2.22 2.37 -7.53
C LEU A 21 2.46 2.90 -6.11
N VAL A 22 2.21 2.09 -5.08
CA VAL A 22 2.50 2.47 -3.69
C VAL A 22 3.99 2.77 -3.52
N MET A 23 4.86 1.92 -4.04
CA MET A 23 6.31 2.13 -4.01
C MET A 23 6.70 3.46 -4.68
N ASN A 24 6.17 3.75 -5.86
CA ASN A 24 6.48 4.99 -6.59
C ASN A 24 6.00 6.24 -5.85
N VAL A 25 4.78 6.22 -5.32
CA VAL A 25 4.23 7.34 -4.54
C VAL A 25 5.09 7.60 -3.30
N MET A 26 5.49 6.55 -2.60
CA MET A 26 6.36 6.69 -1.42
C MET A 26 7.78 7.16 -1.78
N LEU A 27 8.35 6.72 -2.91
CA LEU A 27 9.64 7.21 -3.40
C LEU A 27 9.58 8.72 -3.71
N ILE A 28 8.49 9.17 -4.33
CA ILE A 28 8.25 10.60 -4.57
C ILE A 28 8.12 11.35 -3.23
N ALA A 29 7.37 10.83 -2.28
CA ALA A 29 7.22 11.42 -0.96
C ALA A 29 8.58 11.56 -0.24
N VAL A 30 9.44 10.53 -0.29
CA VAL A 30 10.80 10.59 0.26
C VAL A 30 11.62 11.70 -0.39
N THR A 31 11.55 11.83 -1.71
CA THR A 31 12.30 12.87 -2.43
C THR A 31 11.81 14.27 -2.13
N GLN A 32 10.52 14.47 -1.99
CA GLN A 32 9.92 15.77 -1.63
C GLN A 32 10.21 16.16 -0.18
N ARG A 33 10.28 15.18 0.73
CA ARG A 33 10.48 15.39 2.17
C ARG A 33 11.93 15.25 2.63
N ARG A 34 12.90 15.33 1.69
CA ARG A 34 14.34 15.17 2.02
C ARG A 34 14.82 16.13 3.11
N LYS A 35 14.38 17.40 3.05
CA LYS A 35 14.77 18.43 4.03
C LYS A 35 14.21 18.11 5.43
N GLU A 36 12.97 17.64 5.52
CA GLU A 36 12.35 17.21 6.78
C GLU A 36 13.09 16.02 7.37
N ILE A 37 13.41 15.02 6.55
CA ILE A 37 14.18 13.84 6.98
C ILE A 37 15.58 14.24 7.45
N GLY A 38 16.24 15.15 6.72
CA GLY A 38 17.54 15.69 7.10
C GLY A 38 17.50 16.42 8.42
N LEU A 39 16.46 17.23 8.65
CA LEU A 39 16.25 17.94 9.91
C LEU A 39 16.02 16.98 11.07
N LEU A 40 15.16 15.97 10.89
CA LEU A 40 14.91 14.94 11.90
C LEU A 40 16.22 14.22 12.30
N LYS A 41 17.06 13.87 11.33
CA LYS A 41 18.38 13.28 11.60
C LYS A 41 19.34 14.23 12.30
N ALA A 42 19.32 15.52 11.95
CA ALA A 42 20.16 16.52 12.58
C ALA A 42 19.83 16.72 14.07
N ILE A 43 18.56 16.54 14.46
CA ILE A 43 18.13 16.59 15.87
C ILE A 43 18.21 15.25 16.60
N GLY A 44 18.76 14.20 15.96
CA GLY A 44 19.10 12.95 16.59
C GLY A 44 18.23 11.74 16.24
N ALA A 45 17.32 11.84 15.27
CA ALA A 45 16.55 10.68 14.81
C ALA A 45 17.47 9.64 14.15
N THR A 46 17.30 8.38 14.54
CA THR A 46 18.06 7.26 13.99
C THR A 46 17.49 6.82 12.64
N SER A 47 18.30 6.09 11.84
CA SER A 47 17.82 5.49 10.59
C SER A 47 16.65 4.53 10.82
N THR A 48 16.61 3.89 11.99
CA THR A 48 15.51 3.00 12.38
C THR A 48 14.22 3.79 12.62
N ASP A 49 14.30 4.97 13.24
CA ASP A 49 13.12 5.83 13.48
C ASP A 49 12.52 6.31 12.17
N ILE A 50 13.35 6.76 11.24
CA ILE A 50 12.92 7.16 9.89
C ILE A 50 12.26 5.99 9.16
N ARG A 51 12.84 4.80 9.22
CA ARG A 51 12.28 3.59 8.59
C ARG A 51 10.92 3.25 9.18
N ARG A 52 10.77 3.29 10.51
CA ARG A 52 9.48 3.04 11.19
C ARG A 52 8.41 4.04 10.79
N LEU A 53 8.78 5.31 10.62
CA LEU A 53 7.86 6.36 10.17
C LEU A 53 7.26 6.02 8.80
N PHE A 54 8.11 5.67 7.83
CA PHE A 54 7.65 5.31 6.48
C PHE A 54 6.86 4.00 6.44
N PHE A 55 7.21 3.02 7.27
CA PHE A 55 6.40 1.81 7.41
C PHE A 55 5.02 2.12 8.02
N ALA A 56 4.94 2.98 9.01
CA ALA A 56 3.66 3.41 9.57
C ALA A 56 2.80 4.12 8.51
N GLU A 57 3.37 5.02 7.71
CA GLU A 57 2.67 5.66 6.59
C GLU A 57 2.15 4.64 5.58
N ALA A 58 2.95 3.63 5.22
CA ALA A 58 2.55 2.56 4.31
C ALA A 58 1.40 1.71 4.86
N ILE A 59 1.45 1.39 6.15
CA ILE A 59 0.39 0.63 6.83
C ILE A 59 -0.93 1.42 6.79
N TRP A 60 -0.90 2.71 7.13
CA TRP A 60 -2.07 3.57 7.09
C TRP A 60 -2.65 3.72 5.68
N LEU A 61 -1.79 3.92 4.69
CA LEU A 61 -2.20 4.03 3.28
C LEU A 61 -2.84 2.71 2.80
N SER A 62 -2.21 1.58 3.11
CA SER A 62 -2.71 0.25 2.75
C SER A 62 -4.01 -0.10 3.47
N PHE A 63 -4.14 0.28 4.74
CA PHE A 63 -5.36 0.09 5.51
C PHE A 63 -6.52 0.90 4.94
N ALA A 64 -6.30 2.19 4.65
CA ALA A 64 -7.29 3.03 4.00
C ALA A 64 -7.72 2.47 2.64
N GLY A 65 -6.77 2.03 1.81
CA GLY A 65 -7.04 1.39 0.54
C GLY A 65 -7.81 0.07 0.69
N ALA A 66 -7.47 -0.76 1.67
CA ALA A 66 -8.16 -2.01 1.96
C ALA A 66 -9.62 -1.79 2.39
N VAL A 67 -9.87 -0.80 3.25
CA VAL A 67 -11.23 -0.43 3.68
C VAL A 67 -12.05 0.08 2.50
N LEU A 68 -11.50 0.99 1.69
CA LEU A 68 -12.18 1.49 0.49
C LEU A 68 -12.46 0.37 -0.52
N GLY A 69 -11.47 -0.49 -0.76
CA GLY A 69 -11.64 -1.65 -1.64
C GLY A 69 -12.72 -2.61 -1.15
N PHE A 70 -12.76 -2.87 0.16
CA PHE A 70 -13.81 -3.69 0.77
C PHE A 70 -15.21 -3.06 0.59
N LEU A 71 -15.36 -1.77 0.89
CA LEU A 71 -16.63 -1.06 0.73
C LEU A 71 -17.12 -1.06 -0.73
N LEU A 72 -16.22 -0.76 -1.66
CA LEU A 72 -16.53 -0.79 -3.10
C LEU A 72 -16.88 -2.19 -3.58
N GLY A 73 -16.19 -3.22 -3.08
CA GLY A 73 -16.46 -4.62 -3.39
C GLY A 73 -17.84 -5.05 -2.89
N GLN A 74 -18.22 -4.67 -1.66
CA GLN A 74 -19.55 -4.96 -1.11
C GLN A 74 -20.66 -4.21 -1.87
N PHE A 75 -20.40 -2.95 -2.20
CA PHE A 75 -21.34 -2.16 -2.99
C PHE A 75 -21.54 -2.75 -4.40
N GLY A 76 -20.46 -3.14 -5.08
CA GLY A 76 -20.52 -3.83 -6.36
C GLY A 76 -21.27 -5.18 -6.29
N SER A 77 -21.01 -5.97 -5.25
CA SER A 77 -21.74 -7.21 -4.98
C SER A 77 -23.25 -6.96 -4.78
N LEU A 78 -23.62 -5.90 -4.07
CA LEU A 78 -25.02 -5.52 -3.87
C LEU A 78 -25.69 -5.13 -5.19
N LEU A 79 -25.02 -4.31 -6.01
CA LEU A 79 -25.56 -3.92 -7.33
C LEU A 79 -25.76 -5.12 -8.24
N LEU A 80 -24.81 -6.06 -8.26
CA LEU A 80 -24.93 -7.30 -9.04
C LEU A 80 -26.15 -8.13 -8.62
N ARG A 81 -26.39 -8.24 -7.31
CA ARG A 81 -27.56 -8.98 -6.79
C ARG A 81 -28.87 -8.30 -7.13
N LEU A 82 -28.92 -6.96 -7.15
CA LEU A 82 -30.11 -6.20 -7.55
C LEU A 82 -30.38 -6.33 -9.04
N ALA A 83 -29.34 -6.29 -9.88
CA ALA A 83 -29.47 -6.42 -11.33
C ALA A 83 -29.74 -7.85 -11.79
N TYR A 84 -29.16 -8.84 -11.11
CA TYR A 84 -29.23 -10.25 -11.45
C TYR A 84 -29.54 -11.10 -10.22
N PRO A 85 -30.80 -11.16 -9.76
CA PRO A 85 -31.19 -11.90 -8.54
C PRO A 85 -30.85 -13.38 -8.54
N GLN A 86 -30.64 -13.97 -9.74
CA GLN A 86 -30.32 -15.40 -9.92
C GLN A 86 -28.82 -15.70 -9.65
N LEU A 87 -27.95 -14.68 -9.54
CA LEU A 87 -26.53 -14.87 -9.27
C LEU A 87 -26.26 -14.80 -7.76
N PRO A 88 -25.73 -15.87 -7.15
CA PRO A 88 -25.35 -15.88 -5.74
C PRO A 88 -24.03 -15.10 -5.54
N ALA A 89 -24.07 -13.76 -5.69
CA ALA A 89 -22.89 -12.90 -5.56
C ALA A 89 -22.62 -12.53 -4.09
N TRP A 90 -22.42 -13.51 -3.24
CA TRP A 90 -22.02 -13.31 -1.84
C TRP A 90 -20.52 -13.45 -1.69
N ALA A 91 -19.87 -12.39 -1.22
CA ALA A 91 -18.47 -12.48 -0.82
C ALA A 91 -18.39 -13.17 0.56
N PRO A 92 -17.75 -14.33 0.68
CA PRO A 92 -17.59 -14.99 1.97
C PRO A 92 -16.68 -14.17 2.87
N VAL A 93 -16.96 -14.18 4.18
CA VAL A 93 -16.23 -13.38 5.18
C VAL A 93 -14.71 -13.67 5.14
N TRP A 94 -14.33 -14.95 4.96
CA TRP A 94 -12.92 -15.32 4.88
C TRP A 94 -12.19 -14.66 3.71
N ALA A 95 -12.87 -14.48 2.56
CA ALA A 95 -12.26 -13.83 1.38
C ALA A 95 -12.06 -12.33 1.63
N SER A 96 -12.99 -11.69 2.33
CA SER A 96 -12.87 -10.28 2.73
C SER A 96 -11.69 -10.07 3.68
N ILE A 97 -11.55 -10.94 4.68
CA ILE A 97 -10.41 -10.90 5.63
C ILE A 97 -9.10 -11.18 4.89
N ALA A 98 -9.06 -12.19 4.03
CA ALA A 98 -7.88 -12.51 3.23
C ALA A 98 -7.47 -11.33 2.33
N GLY A 99 -8.43 -10.66 1.71
CA GLY A 99 -8.18 -9.47 0.89
C GLY A 99 -7.53 -8.33 1.66
N ILE A 100 -8.01 -8.04 2.87
CA ILE A 100 -7.42 -7.01 3.75
C ILE A 100 -5.99 -7.40 4.15
N ILE A 101 -5.75 -8.64 4.54
CA ILE A 101 -4.42 -9.14 4.91
C ILE A 101 -3.45 -9.02 3.73
N VAL A 102 -3.86 -9.47 2.55
CA VAL A 102 -3.04 -9.38 1.33
C VAL A 102 -2.74 -7.93 0.96
N ALA A 103 -3.70 -7.02 1.08
CA ALA A 103 -3.49 -5.60 0.82
C ALA A 103 -2.45 -5.00 1.79
N LEU A 104 -2.53 -5.31 3.09
CA LEU A 104 -1.56 -4.84 4.09
C LEU A 104 -0.17 -5.40 3.83
N ILE A 105 -0.04 -6.70 3.55
CA ILE A 105 1.25 -7.33 3.22
C ILE A 105 1.87 -6.68 1.98
N THR A 106 1.08 -6.47 0.93
CA THR A 106 1.54 -5.83 -0.31
C THR A 106 2.04 -4.41 -0.05
N GLY A 107 1.33 -3.62 0.73
CA GLY A 107 1.73 -2.26 1.09
C GLY A 107 3.03 -2.24 1.91
N ILE A 108 3.18 -3.13 2.87
CA ILE A 108 4.41 -3.27 3.66
C ILE A 108 5.60 -3.66 2.76
N LEU A 109 5.43 -4.67 1.91
CA LEU A 109 6.48 -5.11 0.98
C LEU A 109 6.88 -3.99 0.00
N ALA A 110 5.90 -3.28 -0.55
CA ALA A 110 6.13 -2.16 -1.45
C ALA A 110 6.87 -0.98 -0.78
N SER A 111 6.75 -0.83 0.54
CA SER A 111 7.38 0.24 1.30
C SER A 111 8.83 -0.03 1.72
N ILE A 112 9.33 -1.26 1.56
CA ILE A 112 10.69 -1.64 1.99
C ILE A 112 11.75 -0.78 1.31
N LEU A 113 11.68 -0.64 -0.01
CA LEU A 113 12.66 0.14 -0.77
C LEU A 113 12.59 1.64 -0.43
N PRO A 114 11.43 2.33 -0.47
CA PRO A 114 11.35 3.73 -0.12
C PRO A 114 11.73 4.01 1.33
N ALA A 115 11.32 3.18 2.28
CA ALA A 115 11.70 3.31 3.69
C ALA A 115 13.22 3.17 3.90
N SER A 116 13.85 2.23 3.20
CA SER A 116 15.32 2.06 3.23
C SER A 116 16.04 3.23 2.59
N LYS A 117 15.54 3.78 1.50
CA LYS A 117 16.11 5.00 0.87
C LYS A 117 16.01 6.21 1.81
N ALA A 118 14.86 6.41 2.45
CA ALA A 118 14.69 7.48 3.43
C ALA A 118 15.67 7.35 4.60
N ALA A 119 15.85 6.14 5.13
CA ALA A 119 16.74 5.86 6.25
C ALA A 119 18.21 6.10 5.92
N ARG A 120 18.62 5.96 4.66
CA ARG A 120 20.00 6.15 4.20
C ARG A 120 20.36 7.60 3.85
N LEU A 121 19.41 8.53 3.86
CA LEU A 121 19.68 9.94 3.59
C LEU A 121 20.62 10.50 4.68
N ASP A 122 21.70 11.16 4.23
CA ASP A 122 22.60 11.89 5.11
C ASP A 122 22.02 13.29 5.39
N ALA A 123 22.03 13.69 6.67
CA ALA A 123 21.54 14.99 7.12
C ALA A 123 22.23 16.15 6.38
N VAL A 124 23.54 16.08 6.21
CA VAL A 124 24.33 17.11 5.53
C VAL A 124 23.94 17.24 4.06
N GLN A 125 23.82 16.10 3.35
CA GLN A 125 23.45 16.09 1.94
C GLN A 125 21.98 16.46 1.71
N ALA A 126 21.10 16.12 2.65
CA ALA A 126 19.68 16.47 2.56
C ALA A 126 19.42 17.97 2.72
N LEU A 127 20.23 18.66 3.55
CA LEU A 127 20.11 20.09 3.81
C LEU A 127 20.90 20.96 2.84
N SER A 128 21.95 20.43 2.18
CA SER A 128 22.86 21.19 1.30
C SER A 128 22.38 21.29 -0.16
N LYS A 129 21.48 20.43 -0.63
CA LYS A 129 20.92 20.52 -1.99
C LYS A 129 19.77 21.53 -2.04
N LYS A 130 20.03 22.61 -2.77
CA LYS A 130 18.98 23.52 -3.25
C LYS A 130 18.04 22.85 -4.24
#